data_6535d0ab2009edbb31a10405d890cbea
#
_entry.id   6535d0ab2009edbb31a10405d890cbea
#
_cell.length_a   1.000
_cell.length_b   1.000
_cell.length_c   1.000
_cell.angle_alpha   90.00
_cell.angle_beta   90.00
_cell.angle_gamma   90.00
#
_symmetry.space_group_name_H-M   'P 1'
#
loop_
_entity.id
_entity.type
_entity.pdbx_description
1 polymer ?
#
loop_
_entity_poly.entity_id
_entity_poly.type
_entity_poly.pdbx_seq_one_letter_code
_entity_poly.pdbx_strand_id
1 'polypeptide(L)'
;MKKNILFFLLLLNCCIYSQKIRIGLFAEQKITSLKIILASGNYLLVSDTSQEKINPSDTIDFKVLDNNQFSIYINQKLYSNKDRIELVQSNNLSFLDFTPIYPKLKTRSYNGDFEILVINGFIKIINNIEMDLYLKGVLESESGLGRPIEYYKVQSIISRTYALKYFKKHQKQNYNLCDRVHCQVYLGKGNFDLIIDSAISTTTGIIMLDNNKMLAPTFFHANCGGQTSETDLIWKEKIPFLKSIQDTFCTKTKQANWQKTIPLKKWTDFLEKKYKFPISDSISMQLLNMFQQPNRLTFYLDPIYKIPLNELRDEFKLKSTFFSAEIIDENILLQGRGFGHGVGLCQEGAINMAKLGYKHEQILNHYFNGMYLNKY
;
A
#
# COMPACT_ATOMS: atom_id res chain seq x y z
N MET A 1 -58.30 11.59 -36.70
CA MET A 1 -57.77 11.99 -35.41
C MET A 1 -56.52 11.17 -35.15
N LYS A 2 -55.31 11.75 -35.41
CA LYS A 2 -54.04 11.09 -35.16
C LYS A 2 -53.55 11.57 -33.77
N LYS A 3 -53.42 10.65 -32.82
CA LYS A 3 -52.84 10.94 -31.50
C LYS A 3 -51.32 10.90 -31.62
N ASN A 4 -50.67 12.03 -31.48
CA ASN A 4 -49.21 12.15 -31.29
C ASN A 4 -48.90 11.75 -29.86
N ILE A 5 -48.19 10.63 -29.67
CA ILE A 5 -47.57 10.22 -28.39
C ILE A 5 -46.21 10.87 -28.36
N LEU A 6 -46.09 11.90 -27.55
CA LEU A 6 -44.80 12.57 -27.24
C LEU A 6 -44.01 11.69 -26.26
N PHE A 7 -42.95 11.03 -26.76
CA PHE A 7 -42.05 10.24 -25.94
C PHE A 7 -41.06 11.19 -25.19
N PHE A 8 -41.34 11.43 -23.91
CA PHE A 8 -40.47 12.17 -23.06
C PHE A 8 -39.29 11.25 -22.68
N LEU A 9 -38.15 11.41 -23.37
CA LEU A 9 -36.86 10.81 -22.91
C LEU A 9 -36.40 11.53 -21.64
N LEU A 10 -36.66 10.94 -20.49
CA LEU A 10 -36.02 11.26 -19.26
C LEU A 10 -34.53 10.85 -19.38
N LEU A 11 -33.68 11.81 -19.74
CA LEU A 11 -32.23 11.69 -19.51
C LEU A 11 -31.98 11.66 -17.99
N LEU A 12 -31.97 10.45 -17.44
CA LEU A 12 -31.36 10.23 -16.12
C LEU A 12 -29.86 10.59 -16.25
N ASN A 13 -29.53 11.82 -15.88
CA ASN A 13 -28.16 12.15 -15.51
C ASN A 13 -27.78 11.26 -14.31
N CYS A 14 -27.25 10.07 -14.56
CA CYS A 14 -26.49 9.34 -13.58
C CYS A 14 -25.26 10.21 -13.26
N CYS A 15 -25.38 11.06 -12.25
CA CYS A 15 -24.21 11.56 -11.54
C CYS A 15 -23.49 10.33 -10.99
N ILE A 16 -22.46 9.90 -11.70
CA ILE A 16 -21.49 8.92 -11.17
C ILE A 16 -20.81 9.65 -10.01
N TYR A 17 -21.36 9.51 -8.80
CA TYR A 17 -20.68 9.94 -7.61
C TYR A 17 -19.41 9.08 -7.49
N SER A 18 -18.27 9.63 -7.88
CA SER A 18 -16.99 9.02 -7.60
C SER A 18 -16.87 8.86 -6.09
N GLN A 19 -16.66 7.62 -5.64
CA GLN A 19 -16.52 7.33 -4.22
C GLN A 19 -15.25 8.00 -3.68
N LYS A 20 -15.38 8.90 -2.71
CA LYS A 20 -14.26 9.51 -2.01
C LYS A 20 -13.70 8.57 -0.92
N ILE A 21 -12.40 8.64 -0.71
CA ILE A 21 -11.68 7.92 0.33
C ILE A 21 -10.84 8.90 1.15
N ARG A 22 -10.73 8.65 2.46
CA ARG A 22 -9.96 9.46 3.41
C ARG A 22 -8.64 8.76 3.71
N ILE A 23 -7.51 9.38 3.38
CA ILE A 23 -6.18 8.81 3.56
C ILE A 23 -5.40 9.60 4.60
N GLY A 24 -4.94 8.92 5.65
CA GLY A 24 -4.00 9.51 6.61
C GLY A 24 -2.61 9.64 5.97
N LEU A 25 -2.18 10.90 5.73
CA LEU A 25 -0.89 11.19 5.11
C LEU A 25 0.21 11.29 6.15
N PHE A 26 1.44 10.90 5.75
CA PHE A 26 2.60 10.83 6.64
C PHE A 26 2.26 10.09 7.96
N ALA A 27 1.43 9.06 7.85
CA ALA A 27 0.95 8.30 9.00
C ALA A 27 2.13 7.80 9.86
N GLU A 28 1.98 7.86 11.18
CA GLU A 28 3.01 7.55 12.21
C GLU A 28 4.15 8.58 12.32
N GLN A 29 4.21 9.62 11.47
CA GLN A 29 5.17 10.69 11.65
C GLN A 29 4.68 11.68 12.71
N LYS A 30 5.59 12.06 13.61
CA LYS A 30 5.32 13.04 14.68
C LYS A 30 5.61 14.46 14.19
N ILE A 31 4.78 14.95 13.26
CA ILE A 31 4.97 16.26 12.63
C ILE A 31 4.56 17.36 13.60
N THR A 32 5.46 18.31 13.85
CA THR A 32 5.18 19.52 14.67
C THR A 32 5.31 20.82 13.87
N SER A 33 5.92 20.75 12.67
CA SER A 33 6.00 21.89 11.75
C SER A 33 5.84 21.41 10.31
N LEU A 34 4.97 22.07 9.56
CA LEU A 34 4.59 21.71 8.21
C LEU A 34 4.52 22.97 7.34
N LYS A 35 5.08 22.91 6.14
CA LYS A 35 4.89 23.90 5.08
C LYS A 35 4.02 23.30 3.98
N ILE A 36 3.05 24.08 3.49
CA ILE A 36 2.23 23.76 2.33
C ILE A 36 2.39 24.88 1.30
N ILE A 37 2.51 24.52 0.03
CA ILE A 37 2.56 25.46 -1.09
C ILE A 37 1.46 25.09 -2.07
N LEU A 38 0.69 26.07 -2.54
CA LEU A 38 -0.23 25.88 -3.64
C LEU A 38 0.58 25.82 -4.95
N ALA A 39 0.78 24.60 -5.45
CA ALA A 39 1.58 24.35 -6.64
C ALA A 39 0.76 24.49 -7.93
N SER A 40 -0.56 24.26 -7.90
CA SER A 40 -1.45 24.44 -9.06
C SER A 40 -2.90 24.61 -8.65
N GLY A 41 -3.65 25.37 -9.42
CA GLY A 41 -5.09 25.57 -9.27
C GLY A 41 -5.47 26.55 -8.16
N ASN A 42 -6.56 26.28 -7.47
CA ASN A 42 -7.12 27.14 -6.40
C ASN A 42 -7.59 26.29 -5.23
N TYR A 43 -7.38 26.81 -4.01
CA TYR A 43 -7.88 26.25 -2.76
C TYR A 43 -8.55 27.30 -1.91
N LEU A 44 -9.50 26.88 -1.08
CA LEU A 44 -10.02 27.66 0.04
C LEU A 44 -9.50 27.05 1.33
N LEU A 45 -8.89 27.88 2.19
CA LEU A 45 -8.62 27.53 3.58
C LEU A 45 -9.90 27.87 4.36
N VAL A 46 -10.49 26.85 4.95
CA VAL A 46 -11.75 26.95 5.69
C VAL A 46 -11.49 26.65 7.17
N SER A 47 -11.98 27.52 8.02
CA SER A 47 -12.03 27.31 9.48
C SER A 47 -13.45 27.58 9.97
N ASP A 48 -13.75 27.32 11.23
CA ASP A 48 -15.09 27.51 11.82
C ASP A 48 -15.61 28.94 11.67
N THR A 49 -14.72 29.92 11.53
CA THR A 49 -15.08 31.35 11.57
C THR A 49 -14.73 32.12 10.31
N SER A 50 -14.00 31.52 9.37
CA SER A 50 -13.49 32.25 8.20
C SER A 50 -13.20 31.33 7.03
N GLN A 51 -13.23 31.91 5.83
CA GLN A 51 -12.75 31.32 4.59
C GLN A 51 -11.74 32.26 3.95
N GLU A 52 -10.59 31.72 3.53
CA GLU A 52 -9.54 32.49 2.86
C GLU A 52 -9.17 31.80 1.55
N LYS A 53 -9.08 32.58 0.48
CA LYS A 53 -8.65 32.06 -0.82
C LYS A 53 -7.14 31.96 -0.84
N ILE A 54 -6.62 30.78 -1.16
CA ILE A 54 -5.19 30.53 -1.36
C ILE A 54 -4.90 30.66 -2.84
N ASN A 55 -3.94 31.52 -3.17
CA ASN A 55 -3.52 31.77 -4.55
C ASN A 55 -2.28 30.95 -4.90
N PRO A 56 -2.00 30.74 -6.22
CA PRO A 56 -0.78 30.06 -6.66
C PRO A 56 0.46 30.73 -6.06
N SER A 57 1.37 29.91 -5.58
CA SER A 57 2.62 30.29 -4.89
C SER A 57 2.47 30.78 -3.45
N ASP A 58 1.25 30.92 -2.91
CA ASP A 58 1.08 31.19 -1.49
C ASP A 58 1.67 30.05 -0.65
N THR A 59 2.34 30.43 0.43
CA THR A 59 2.88 29.50 1.43
C THR A 59 2.01 29.49 2.67
N ILE A 60 1.68 28.32 3.17
CA ILE A 60 0.98 28.14 4.44
C ILE A 60 1.91 27.35 5.36
N ASP A 61 2.36 28.00 6.42
CA ASP A 61 3.23 27.37 7.41
C ASP A 61 2.43 27.08 8.70
N PHE A 62 2.56 25.86 9.20
CA PHE A 62 1.93 25.38 10.44
C PHE A 62 3.01 25.07 11.47
N LYS A 63 2.81 25.53 12.69
CA LYS A 63 3.67 25.23 13.83
C LYS A 63 2.80 24.90 15.04
N VAL A 64 3.01 23.71 15.61
CA VAL A 64 2.28 23.27 16.81
C VAL A 64 2.65 24.13 18.01
N LEU A 65 1.64 24.46 18.82
CA LEU A 65 1.70 25.18 20.09
C LEU A 65 1.46 24.21 21.26
N ASP A 66 1.85 24.60 22.47
CA ASP A 66 1.71 23.77 23.67
C ASP A 66 0.26 23.44 24.07
N ASN A 67 -0.72 24.24 23.62
CA ASN A 67 -2.14 24.09 23.91
C ASN A 67 -2.90 23.18 22.94
N ASN A 68 -2.22 22.27 22.23
CA ASN A 68 -2.78 21.38 21.21
C ASN A 68 -3.46 22.13 20.04
N GLN A 69 -2.95 23.32 19.74
CA GLN A 69 -3.27 24.11 18.56
C GLN A 69 -2.06 24.27 17.67
N PHE A 70 -2.23 24.80 16.46
CA PHE A 70 -1.14 25.27 15.62
C PHE A 70 -1.34 26.72 15.24
N SER A 71 -0.24 27.47 15.15
CA SER A 71 -0.20 28.76 14.48
C SER A 71 -0.19 28.53 12.98
N ILE A 72 -0.99 29.32 12.25
CA ILE A 72 -1.04 29.32 10.79
C ILE A 72 -0.45 30.65 10.32
N TYR A 73 0.54 30.56 9.44
CA TYR A 73 1.12 31.73 8.77
C TYR A 73 0.85 31.61 7.27
N ILE A 74 0.29 32.66 6.67
CA ILE A 74 0.13 32.78 5.23
C ILE A 74 1.15 33.83 4.76
N ASN A 75 2.05 33.42 3.86
CA ASN A 75 3.15 34.28 3.36
C ASN A 75 3.93 34.97 4.50
N GLN A 76 4.27 34.19 5.55
CA GLN A 76 5.02 34.61 6.74
C GLN A 76 4.24 35.57 7.70
N LYS A 77 3.00 35.92 7.40
CA LYS A 77 2.14 36.69 8.32
C LYS A 77 1.25 35.77 9.11
N LEU A 78 1.18 35.96 10.44
CA LEU A 78 0.29 35.21 11.30
C LEU A 78 -1.17 35.41 10.86
N TYR A 79 -1.84 34.34 10.49
CA TYR A 79 -3.25 34.34 10.11
C TYR A 79 -4.16 34.06 11.33
N SER A 80 -3.92 32.92 12.01
CA SER A 80 -4.68 32.53 13.20
C SER A 80 -4.02 31.38 13.95
N ASN A 81 -4.54 31.08 15.17
CA ASN A 81 -4.27 29.84 15.90
C ASN A 81 -5.52 28.99 15.86
N LYS A 82 -5.39 27.72 15.51
CA LYS A 82 -6.49 26.75 15.36
C LYS A 82 -6.05 25.37 15.83
N ASP A 83 -6.99 24.51 16.09
CA ASP A 83 -6.79 23.07 16.31
C ASP A 83 -7.14 22.25 15.07
N ARG A 84 -7.94 22.81 14.15
CA ARG A 84 -8.37 22.20 12.89
C ARG A 84 -8.62 23.25 11.80
N ILE A 85 -8.28 22.89 10.56
CA ILE A 85 -8.70 23.59 9.34
C ILE A 85 -8.97 22.59 8.21
N GLU A 86 -9.64 23.08 7.18
CA GLU A 86 -9.81 22.35 5.92
C GLU A 86 -9.19 23.15 4.76
N LEU A 87 -8.60 22.44 3.79
CA LEU A 87 -8.20 22.98 2.50
C LEU A 87 -9.07 22.32 1.44
N VAL A 88 -9.96 23.10 0.83
CA VAL A 88 -10.95 22.62 -0.13
C VAL A 88 -10.53 23.02 -1.54
N GLN A 89 -10.35 22.05 -2.43
CA GLN A 89 -9.96 22.30 -3.82
C GLN A 89 -11.13 22.83 -4.65
N SER A 90 -10.84 23.73 -5.61
CA SER A 90 -11.85 24.25 -6.53
C SER A 90 -12.09 23.31 -7.72
N ASN A 91 -11.13 22.48 -8.08
CA ASN A 91 -11.22 21.48 -9.14
C ASN A 91 -10.17 20.37 -8.99
N ASN A 92 -10.33 19.26 -9.70
CA ASN A 92 -9.47 18.07 -9.61
C ASN A 92 -8.04 18.26 -10.21
N LEU A 93 -7.75 19.39 -10.85
CA LEU A 93 -6.43 19.73 -11.35
C LEU A 93 -5.60 20.49 -10.32
N SER A 94 -6.24 20.98 -9.25
CA SER A 94 -5.57 21.66 -8.14
C SER A 94 -4.76 20.66 -7.30
N PHE A 95 -3.56 21.06 -6.89
CA PHE A 95 -2.75 20.25 -5.96
C PHE A 95 -1.84 21.11 -5.08
N LEU A 96 -1.52 20.55 -3.94
CA LEU A 96 -0.69 21.16 -2.90
C LEU A 96 0.58 20.33 -2.69
N ASP A 97 1.69 21.04 -2.43
CA ASP A 97 2.94 20.46 -1.99
C ASP A 97 3.05 20.51 -0.47
N PHE A 98 3.18 19.36 0.16
CA PHE A 98 3.32 19.19 1.60
C PHE A 98 4.77 18.89 1.95
N THR A 99 5.39 19.73 2.75
CA THR A 99 6.78 19.58 3.23
C THR A 99 6.80 19.59 4.75
N PRO A 100 6.87 18.44 5.42
CA PRO A 100 7.15 18.42 6.85
C PRO A 100 8.53 19.02 7.14
N ILE A 101 8.57 20.04 8.00
CA ILE A 101 9.80 20.74 8.39
C ILE A 101 10.42 20.07 9.60
N TYR A 102 9.56 19.64 10.56
CA TYR A 102 10.01 18.84 11.69
C TYR A 102 9.01 17.70 12.00
N PRO A 103 9.47 16.45 11.92
CA PRO A 103 10.78 16.02 11.41
C PRO A 103 10.94 16.37 9.92
N LYS A 104 12.17 16.61 9.46
CA LYS A 104 12.44 16.92 8.06
C LYS A 104 12.17 15.71 7.18
N LEU A 105 11.17 15.82 6.30
CA LEU A 105 10.80 14.77 5.34
C LEU A 105 10.78 15.34 3.91
N LYS A 106 10.74 14.44 2.93
CA LYS A 106 10.62 14.82 1.52
C LYS A 106 9.25 15.45 1.25
N THR A 107 9.23 16.46 0.41
CA THR A 107 8.00 17.04 -0.15
C THR A 107 7.23 16.00 -0.94
N ARG A 108 5.89 16.03 -0.79
CA ARG A 108 4.96 15.22 -1.58
C ARG A 108 3.80 16.08 -2.05
N SER A 109 3.37 15.86 -3.29
CA SER A 109 2.28 16.60 -3.93
C SER A 109 1.00 15.79 -3.92
N TYR A 110 -0.13 16.38 -3.53
CA TYR A 110 -1.41 15.70 -3.44
C TYR A 110 -2.56 16.53 -4.00
N ASN A 111 -3.51 15.86 -4.68
CA ASN A 111 -4.82 16.42 -5.04
C ASN A 111 -5.85 16.11 -3.96
N GLY A 112 -7.03 16.70 -4.08
CA GLY A 112 -8.17 16.45 -3.19
C GLY A 112 -8.33 17.50 -2.12
N ASP A 113 -9.28 17.28 -1.23
CA ASP A 113 -9.50 18.12 -0.06
C ASP A 113 -8.64 17.60 1.10
N PHE A 114 -8.30 18.49 2.03
CA PHE A 114 -7.49 18.11 3.18
C PHE A 114 -8.12 18.60 4.46
N GLU A 115 -8.05 17.76 5.49
CA GLU A 115 -8.29 18.13 6.87
C GLU A 115 -6.95 18.09 7.60
N ILE A 116 -6.59 19.19 8.26
CA ILE A 116 -5.36 19.33 9.03
C ILE A 116 -5.75 19.66 10.46
N LEU A 117 -5.29 18.85 11.41
CA LEU A 117 -5.66 18.97 12.82
C LEU A 117 -4.49 18.60 13.73
N VAL A 118 -4.53 19.04 14.99
CA VAL A 118 -3.56 18.64 16.01
C VAL A 118 -4.17 17.55 16.89
N ILE A 119 -3.45 16.45 17.07
CA ILE A 119 -3.81 15.38 18.00
C ILE A 119 -2.57 15.02 18.82
N ASN A 120 -2.67 15.10 20.14
CA ASN A 120 -1.59 14.79 21.07
C ASN A 120 -0.27 15.53 20.73
N GLY A 121 -0.37 16.82 20.38
CA GLY A 121 0.77 17.65 20.05
C GLY A 121 1.39 17.41 18.67
N PHE A 122 0.73 16.68 17.76
CA PHE A 122 1.24 16.42 16.41
C PHE A 122 0.21 16.76 15.34
N ILE A 123 0.69 17.32 14.23
CA ILE A 123 -0.12 17.59 13.05
C ILE A 123 -0.52 16.28 12.40
N LYS A 124 -1.80 16.08 12.18
CA LYS A 124 -2.40 15.03 11.39
C LYS A 124 -2.97 15.61 10.11
N ILE A 125 -2.70 14.94 9.00
CA ILE A 125 -3.14 15.36 7.67
C ILE A 125 -3.99 14.25 7.10
N ILE A 126 -5.24 14.54 6.76
CA ILE A 126 -6.17 13.59 6.15
C ILE A 126 -6.53 14.14 4.77
N ASN A 127 -6.23 13.37 3.74
CA ASN A 127 -6.58 13.68 2.35
C ASN A 127 -7.92 13.02 2.01
N ASN A 128 -8.92 13.81 1.65
CA ASN A 128 -10.22 13.36 1.17
C ASN A 128 -10.23 13.45 -0.36
N ILE A 129 -10.12 12.30 -1.04
CA ILE A 129 -9.83 12.23 -2.47
C ILE A 129 -10.74 11.22 -3.18
N GLU A 130 -11.02 11.46 -4.45
CA GLU A 130 -11.74 10.50 -5.29
C GLU A 130 -10.92 9.22 -5.50
N MET A 131 -11.59 8.06 -5.52
CA MET A 131 -10.95 6.74 -5.60
C MET A 131 -9.99 6.63 -6.79
N ASP A 132 -10.39 7.07 -7.97
CA ASP A 132 -9.55 6.92 -9.18
C ASP A 132 -8.31 7.85 -9.14
N LEU A 133 -8.40 9.04 -8.53
CA LEU A 133 -7.24 9.90 -8.26
C LEU A 133 -6.30 9.31 -7.20
N TYR A 134 -6.84 8.69 -6.15
CA TYR A 134 -6.06 7.95 -5.18
C TYR A 134 -5.30 6.79 -5.82
N LEU A 135 -5.99 6.00 -6.66
CA LEU A 135 -5.38 4.86 -7.35
C LEU A 135 -4.23 5.28 -8.27
N LYS A 136 -4.29 6.45 -8.90
CA LYS A 136 -3.21 6.99 -9.71
C LYS A 136 -1.90 7.09 -8.91
N GLY A 137 -1.95 7.67 -7.73
CA GLY A 137 -0.79 7.76 -6.83
C GLY A 137 -0.35 6.40 -6.27
N VAL A 138 -1.30 5.49 -5.98
CA VAL A 138 -0.99 4.12 -5.53
C VAL A 138 -0.27 3.33 -6.62
N LEU A 139 -0.79 3.33 -7.86
CA LEU A 139 -0.19 2.57 -8.97
C LEU A 139 1.25 3.00 -9.22
N GLU A 140 1.51 4.30 -9.23
CA GLU A 140 2.86 4.81 -9.38
C GLU A 140 3.76 4.43 -8.20
N SER A 141 3.25 4.59 -6.97
CA SER A 141 4.03 4.33 -5.75
C SER A 141 4.38 2.85 -5.57
N GLU A 142 3.46 1.94 -5.89
CA GLU A 142 3.63 0.49 -5.72
C GLU A 142 4.34 -0.19 -6.91
N SER A 143 4.14 0.32 -8.12
CA SER A 143 4.56 -0.35 -9.35
C SER A 143 5.67 0.37 -10.10
N GLY A 144 5.84 1.67 -9.86
CA GLY A 144 6.67 2.57 -10.68
C GLY A 144 6.06 2.81 -12.07
N LEU A 145 6.73 3.63 -12.86
CA LEU A 145 6.31 3.97 -14.22
C LEU A 145 6.82 2.95 -15.26
N GLY A 146 6.28 3.01 -16.49
CA GLY A 146 6.75 2.23 -17.64
C GLY A 146 6.37 0.74 -17.60
N ARG A 147 5.27 0.36 -16.93
CA ARG A 147 4.77 -1.01 -16.95
C ARG A 147 3.72 -1.19 -18.06
N PRO A 148 3.47 -2.45 -18.51
CA PRO A 148 2.42 -2.73 -19.49
C PRO A 148 1.03 -2.32 -18.96
N ILE A 149 0.17 -1.83 -19.85
CA ILE A 149 -1.20 -1.38 -19.50
C ILE A 149 -2.03 -2.50 -18.83
N GLU A 150 -1.90 -3.75 -19.28
CA GLU A 150 -2.63 -4.87 -18.69
C GLU A 150 -2.23 -5.12 -17.23
N TYR A 151 -0.95 -4.91 -16.88
CA TYR A 151 -0.52 -4.96 -15.49
C TYR A 151 -1.09 -3.80 -14.66
N TYR A 152 -1.12 -2.57 -15.18
CA TYR A 152 -1.75 -1.45 -14.48
C TYR A 152 -3.26 -1.65 -14.29
N LYS A 153 -3.96 -2.28 -15.24
CA LYS A 153 -5.36 -2.69 -15.08
C LYS A 153 -5.51 -3.69 -13.91
N VAL A 154 -4.66 -4.71 -13.85
CA VAL A 154 -4.61 -5.64 -12.71
C VAL A 154 -4.43 -4.89 -11.41
N GLN A 155 -3.39 -4.04 -11.32
CA GLN A 155 -3.08 -3.30 -10.09
C GLN A 155 -4.21 -2.34 -9.69
N SER A 156 -4.86 -1.67 -10.66
CA SER A 156 -6.01 -0.80 -10.42
C SER A 156 -7.17 -1.56 -9.78
N ILE A 157 -7.54 -2.72 -10.35
CA ILE A 157 -8.65 -3.55 -9.86
C ILE A 157 -8.36 -4.08 -8.45
N ILE A 158 -7.17 -4.65 -8.21
CA ILE A 158 -6.84 -5.19 -6.88
C ILE A 158 -6.68 -4.11 -5.84
N SER A 159 -6.11 -2.96 -6.18
CA SER A 159 -5.94 -1.84 -5.25
C SER A 159 -7.29 -1.19 -4.89
N ARG A 160 -8.20 -1.04 -5.83
CA ARG A 160 -9.58 -0.59 -5.58
C ARG A 160 -10.32 -1.57 -4.67
N THR A 161 -10.27 -2.85 -4.98
CA THR A 161 -10.91 -3.90 -4.18
C THR A 161 -10.39 -3.91 -2.74
N TYR A 162 -9.05 -3.81 -2.57
CA TYR A 162 -8.42 -3.70 -1.25
C TYR A 162 -8.91 -2.46 -0.49
N ALA A 163 -8.91 -1.30 -1.14
CA ALA A 163 -9.33 -0.06 -0.51
C ALA A 163 -10.78 -0.12 0.00
N LEU A 164 -11.68 -0.70 -0.79
CA LEU A 164 -13.08 -0.89 -0.42
C LEU A 164 -13.25 -1.94 0.69
N LYS A 165 -12.56 -3.08 0.59
CA LYS A 165 -12.62 -4.13 1.60
C LYS A 165 -12.16 -3.65 2.97
N TYR A 166 -11.09 -2.89 3.01
CA TYR A 166 -10.47 -2.41 4.24
C TYR A 166 -10.82 -0.95 4.58
N PHE A 167 -11.92 -0.45 4.03
CA PHE A 167 -12.36 0.95 4.16
C PHE A 167 -12.49 1.44 5.61
N LYS A 168 -12.72 0.55 6.56
CA LYS A 168 -12.87 0.85 7.99
C LYS A 168 -11.60 0.59 8.81
N LYS A 169 -10.47 0.25 8.18
CA LYS A 169 -9.25 -0.21 8.88
C LYS A 169 -8.71 0.79 9.89
N HIS A 170 -8.80 2.09 9.59
CA HIS A 170 -8.36 3.18 10.46
C HIS A 170 -9.52 4.09 10.94
N GLN A 171 -10.72 3.55 11.05
CA GLN A 171 -11.91 4.32 11.47
C GLN A 171 -11.73 5.02 12.82
N LYS A 172 -11.01 4.39 13.77
CA LYS A 172 -10.68 4.98 15.08
C LYS A 172 -9.76 6.21 14.99
N GLN A 173 -9.00 6.35 13.90
CA GLN A 173 -8.14 7.49 13.62
C GLN A 173 -8.79 8.52 12.68
N ASN A 174 -10.08 8.36 12.37
CA ASN A 174 -10.89 9.23 11.53
C ASN A 174 -10.48 9.27 10.05
N TYR A 175 -9.81 8.23 9.52
CA TYR A 175 -9.57 8.02 8.10
C TYR A 175 -9.75 6.55 7.72
N ASN A 176 -9.74 6.23 6.41
CA ASN A 176 -9.99 4.88 5.93
C ASN A 176 -8.70 4.04 5.88
N LEU A 177 -7.68 4.54 5.18
CA LEU A 177 -6.40 3.89 4.98
C LEU A 177 -5.25 4.85 5.28
N CYS A 178 -4.07 4.31 5.59
CA CYS A 178 -2.83 5.11 5.69
C CYS A 178 -2.03 5.05 4.38
N ASP A 179 -1.09 5.97 4.23
CA ASP A 179 -0.23 6.14 3.05
C ASP A 179 0.99 5.18 3.00
N ARG A 180 1.00 4.10 3.81
CA ARG A 180 2.15 3.21 4.04
C ARG A 180 1.87 1.77 3.63
N VAL A 181 2.94 0.94 3.58
CA VAL A 181 2.88 -0.51 3.32
C VAL A 181 1.91 -1.29 4.22
N HIS A 182 1.54 -0.75 5.39
CA HIS A 182 0.49 -1.31 6.25
C HIS A 182 -0.89 -1.34 5.56
N CYS A 183 -1.13 -0.42 4.63
CA CYS A 183 -2.31 -0.39 3.76
C CYS A 183 -1.90 -0.53 2.30
N GLN A 184 -1.66 0.57 1.62
CA GLN A 184 -1.10 0.66 0.27
C GLN A 184 -0.21 1.91 0.23
N VAL A 185 0.95 1.81 -0.41
CA VAL A 185 1.87 2.94 -0.51
C VAL A 185 1.24 4.02 -1.39
N TYR A 186 1.08 5.21 -0.81
CA TYR A 186 0.52 6.39 -1.48
C TYR A 186 1.40 7.61 -1.19
N LEU A 187 2.37 7.88 -2.08
CA LEU A 187 3.39 8.91 -1.86
C LEU A 187 3.10 10.23 -2.55
N GLY A 188 1.93 10.38 -3.18
CA GLY A 188 1.52 11.60 -3.86
C GLY A 188 0.46 11.36 -4.92
N LYS A 189 0.11 12.43 -5.64
CA LYS A 189 -0.90 12.44 -6.71
C LYS A 189 -0.55 11.60 -7.95
N GLY A 190 0.67 11.09 -8.01
CA GLY A 190 1.22 10.49 -9.23
C GLY A 190 1.59 11.54 -10.28
N ASN A 191 2.47 11.16 -11.19
CA ASN A 191 2.82 11.96 -12.34
C ASN A 191 1.76 11.82 -13.44
N PHE A 192 1.83 12.69 -14.44
CA PHE A 192 1.02 12.52 -15.64
C PHE A 192 1.55 11.32 -16.44
N ASP A 193 0.75 10.25 -16.54
CA ASP A 193 1.07 9.05 -17.29
C ASP A 193 -0.21 8.53 -17.97
N LEU A 194 -0.25 8.66 -19.29
CA LEU A 194 -1.41 8.26 -20.12
C LEU A 194 -1.74 6.77 -20.01
N ILE A 195 -0.75 5.92 -19.74
CA ILE A 195 -0.97 4.46 -19.61
C ILE A 195 -1.67 4.15 -18.28
N ILE A 196 -1.21 4.78 -17.20
CA ILE A 196 -1.87 4.66 -15.88
C ILE A 196 -3.28 5.23 -15.94
N ASP A 197 -3.45 6.43 -16.52
CA ASP A 197 -4.76 7.08 -16.66
C ASP A 197 -5.74 6.21 -17.48
N SER A 198 -5.28 5.63 -18.59
CA SER A 198 -6.06 4.71 -19.41
C SER A 198 -6.39 3.40 -18.67
N ALA A 199 -5.46 2.84 -17.92
CA ALA A 199 -5.70 1.63 -17.15
C ALA A 199 -6.76 1.84 -16.07
N ILE A 200 -6.72 2.96 -15.34
CA ILE A 200 -7.70 3.31 -14.31
C ILE A 200 -9.07 3.56 -14.93
N SER A 201 -9.16 4.43 -15.97
CA SER A 201 -10.44 4.80 -16.61
C SER A 201 -11.14 3.60 -17.23
N THR A 202 -10.41 2.68 -17.88
CA THR A 202 -10.98 1.46 -18.48
C THR A 202 -11.39 0.42 -17.44
N THR A 203 -10.93 0.54 -16.21
CA THR A 203 -11.28 -0.36 -15.08
C THR A 203 -12.09 0.34 -13.98
N THR A 204 -12.59 1.56 -14.23
CA THR A 204 -13.40 2.30 -13.24
C THR A 204 -14.60 1.47 -12.79
N GLY A 205 -14.77 1.36 -11.47
CA GLY A 205 -15.83 0.57 -10.83
C GLY A 205 -15.62 -0.95 -10.86
N ILE A 206 -14.57 -1.49 -11.51
CA ILE A 206 -14.31 -2.92 -11.50
C ILE A 206 -13.63 -3.32 -10.20
N ILE A 207 -14.21 -4.34 -9.54
CA ILE A 207 -13.75 -4.94 -8.29
C ILE A 207 -13.70 -6.47 -8.40
N MET A 208 -13.05 -7.10 -7.44
CA MET A 208 -13.04 -8.56 -7.32
C MET A 208 -13.90 -9.01 -6.15
N LEU A 209 -14.75 -10.00 -6.40
CA LEU A 209 -15.60 -10.65 -5.40
C LEU A 209 -15.18 -12.12 -5.24
N ASP A 210 -15.37 -12.65 -4.04
CA ASP A 210 -15.28 -14.08 -3.76
C ASP A 210 -16.61 -14.81 -4.08
N ASN A 211 -16.63 -16.13 -3.94
CA ASN A 211 -17.80 -16.95 -4.20
C ASN A 211 -19.02 -16.62 -3.32
N ASN A 212 -18.82 -15.91 -2.21
CA ASN A 212 -19.89 -15.44 -1.33
C ASN A 212 -20.37 -14.02 -1.71
N LYS A 213 -19.95 -13.51 -2.88
CA LYS A 213 -20.21 -12.13 -3.35
C LYS A 213 -19.68 -11.03 -2.43
N MET A 214 -18.67 -11.37 -1.61
CA MET A 214 -18.00 -10.40 -0.75
C MET A 214 -16.71 -9.89 -1.43
N LEU A 215 -16.31 -8.65 -1.09
CA LEU A 215 -15.05 -8.11 -1.59
C LEU A 215 -13.88 -9.05 -1.27
N ALA A 216 -13.15 -9.46 -2.29
CA ALA A 216 -12.02 -10.36 -2.16
C ALA A 216 -10.83 -9.68 -1.43
N PRO A 217 -10.06 -10.40 -0.61
CA PRO A 217 -8.80 -9.91 -0.07
C PRO A 217 -7.70 -10.00 -1.14
N THR A 218 -7.49 -8.91 -1.85
CA THR A 218 -6.58 -8.80 -3.00
C THR A 218 -5.18 -8.39 -2.57
N PHE A 219 -4.49 -9.26 -1.81
CA PHE A 219 -3.11 -9.03 -1.41
C PHE A 219 -2.16 -9.16 -2.58
N PHE A 220 -1.03 -8.43 -2.51
CA PHE A 220 0.03 -8.49 -3.50
C PHE A 220 1.40 -8.28 -2.84
N HIS A 221 2.45 -8.70 -3.54
CA HIS A 221 3.83 -8.60 -3.09
C HIS A 221 4.76 -8.48 -4.28
N ALA A 222 6.01 -8.07 -4.06
CA ALA A 222 6.94 -7.76 -5.15
C ALA A 222 7.29 -9.01 -5.98
N ASN A 223 7.69 -10.13 -5.34
CA ASN A 223 8.10 -11.36 -6.02
C ASN A 223 7.85 -12.59 -5.13
N CYS A 224 7.26 -13.65 -5.68
CA CYS A 224 6.97 -14.87 -4.91
C CYS A 224 8.15 -15.88 -4.84
N GLY A 225 9.21 -15.70 -5.63
CA GLY A 225 10.34 -16.64 -5.67
C GLY A 225 10.01 -17.98 -6.31
N GLY A 226 9.05 -18.01 -7.23
CA GLY A 226 8.61 -19.22 -7.94
C GLY A 226 7.39 -19.92 -7.37
N GLN A 227 6.95 -19.52 -6.17
CA GLN A 227 5.75 -20.07 -5.52
C GLN A 227 5.08 -19.03 -4.64
N THR A 228 3.77 -18.82 -4.79
CA THR A 228 3.01 -17.99 -3.85
C THR A 228 2.78 -18.70 -2.53
N SER A 229 2.36 -17.98 -1.50
CA SER A 229 2.11 -18.50 -0.17
C SER A 229 0.61 -18.61 0.12
N GLU A 230 0.21 -19.62 0.86
CA GLU A 230 -1.08 -19.61 1.54
C GLU A 230 -1.07 -18.62 2.69
N THR A 231 -2.24 -18.14 3.11
CA THR A 231 -2.36 -17.11 4.14
C THR A 231 -1.96 -17.60 5.53
N ASP A 232 -2.27 -18.85 5.87
CA ASP A 232 -1.94 -19.46 7.15
C ASP A 232 -0.44 -19.75 7.36
N LEU A 233 0.34 -19.81 6.27
CA LEU A 233 1.81 -19.84 6.37
C LEU A 233 2.41 -18.49 6.81
N ILE A 234 1.66 -17.40 6.64
CA ILE A 234 2.13 -16.03 6.90
C ILE A 234 1.34 -15.38 8.04
N TRP A 235 0.03 -15.57 8.07
CA TRP A 235 -0.89 -15.04 9.08
C TRP A 235 -1.64 -16.18 9.76
N LYS A 236 -2.26 -15.91 10.89
CA LYS A 236 -3.00 -16.94 11.65
C LYS A 236 -4.30 -17.39 10.98
N GLU A 237 -4.83 -16.59 10.05
CA GLU A 237 -6.11 -16.83 9.39
C GLU A 237 -5.89 -17.53 8.03
N LYS A 238 -6.59 -18.64 7.81
CA LYS A 238 -6.65 -19.33 6.52
C LYS A 238 -7.76 -18.76 5.66
N ILE A 239 -7.38 -18.25 4.48
CA ILE A 239 -8.33 -17.78 3.46
C ILE A 239 -8.37 -18.84 2.34
N PRO A 240 -9.44 -19.65 2.24
CA PRO A 240 -9.44 -20.89 1.45
C PRO A 240 -9.19 -20.71 -0.06
N PHE A 241 -9.48 -19.54 -0.62
CA PHE A 241 -9.30 -19.25 -2.05
C PHE A 241 -7.96 -18.55 -2.38
N LEU A 242 -7.16 -18.17 -1.39
CA LEU A 242 -5.77 -17.70 -1.59
C LEU A 242 -4.81 -18.88 -1.43
N LYS A 243 -4.87 -19.78 -2.40
CA LYS A 243 -4.01 -20.97 -2.42
C LYS A 243 -2.63 -20.66 -2.95
N SER A 244 -1.66 -21.46 -2.53
CA SER A 244 -0.33 -21.46 -3.12
C SER A 244 -0.39 -21.93 -4.59
N ILE A 245 0.27 -21.22 -5.48
CA ILE A 245 0.43 -21.59 -6.88
C ILE A 245 1.91 -21.56 -7.26
N GLN A 246 2.29 -22.39 -8.23
CA GLN A 246 3.60 -22.29 -8.88
C GLN A 246 3.58 -21.13 -9.88
N ASP A 247 4.56 -20.23 -9.78
CA ASP A 247 4.69 -19.05 -10.63
C ASP A 247 6.08 -18.99 -11.26
N THR A 248 6.18 -19.46 -12.50
CA THR A 248 7.43 -19.43 -13.24
C THR A 248 7.74 -18.08 -13.88
N PHE A 249 6.76 -17.16 -13.92
CA PHE A 249 6.91 -15.86 -14.60
C PHE A 249 7.84 -14.89 -13.85
N CYS A 250 8.03 -15.08 -12.54
CA CYS A 250 8.86 -14.19 -11.72
C CYS A 250 10.31 -14.68 -11.49
N THR A 251 10.65 -15.93 -11.85
CA THR A 251 11.88 -16.61 -11.42
C THR A 251 13.18 -16.05 -11.99
N LYS A 252 13.12 -15.30 -13.10
CA LYS A 252 14.28 -14.68 -13.77
C LYS A 252 14.33 -13.15 -13.58
N THR A 253 13.58 -12.62 -12.62
CA THR A 253 13.50 -11.17 -12.37
C THR A 253 14.44 -10.74 -11.26
N LYS A 254 14.59 -9.41 -11.10
CA LYS A 254 15.56 -8.81 -10.16
C LYS A 254 15.37 -9.24 -8.71
N GLN A 255 14.11 -9.45 -8.29
CA GLN A 255 13.77 -9.78 -6.90
C GLN A 255 13.62 -11.30 -6.67
N ALA A 256 13.88 -12.13 -7.70
CA ALA A 256 13.66 -13.57 -7.62
C ALA A 256 14.54 -14.27 -6.58
N ASN A 257 15.77 -13.80 -6.43
CA ASN A 257 16.74 -14.41 -5.51
C ASN A 257 17.42 -13.35 -4.65
N TRP A 258 17.86 -13.77 -3.46
CA TRP A 258 18.65 -12.95 -2.56
C TRP A 258 19.55 -13.81 -1.68
N GLN A 259 20.60 -13.20 -1.16
CA GLN A 259 21.48 -13.82 -0.18
C GLN A 259 21.67 -12.87 1.01
N LYS A 260 21.88 -13.44 2.19
CA LYS A 260 22.25 -12.71 3.39
C LYS A 260 23.14 -13.54 4.29
N THR A 261 24.27 -12.98 4.66
CA THR A 261 25.18 -13.55 5.65
C THR A 261 24.93 -12.89 7.00
N ILE A 262 24.81 -13.70 8.04
CA ILE A 262 24.59 -13.26 9.42
C ILE A 262 25.60 -13.96 10.30
N PRO A 263 26.29 -13.27 11.27
CA PRO A 263 27.15 -13.93 12.23
C PRO A 263 26.39 -15.05 12.95
N LEU A 264 26.97 -16.27 12.97
CA LEU A 264 26.33 -17.45 13.55
C LEU A 264 25.95 -17.21 15.01
N LYS A 265 26.82 -16.57 15.78
CA LYS A 265 26.52 -16.19 17.16
C LYS A 265 25.26 -15.34 17.26
N LYS A 266 25.07 -14.32 16.40
CA LYS A 266 23.86 -13.48 16.43
C LYS A 266 22.59 -14.28 16.12
N TRP A 267 22.68 -15.23 15.20
CA TRP A 267 21.58 -16.12 14.84
C TRP A 267 21.21 -17.04 16.01
N THR A 268 22.20 -17.72 16.58
CA THR A 268 22.01 -18.67 17.68
C THR A 268 21.59 -17.98 18.98
N ASP A 269 22.16 -16.82 19.34
CA ASP A 269 21.74 -16.01 20.50
C ASP A 269 20.23 -15.66 20.43
N PHE A 270 19.73 -15.31 19.25
CA PHE A 270 18.29 -15.06 19.06
C PHE A 270 17.47 -16.33 19.28
N LEU A 271 17.88 -17.46 18.70
CA LEU A 271 17.18 -18.74 18.82
C LEU A 271 17.20 -19.25 20.27
N GLU A 272 18.34 -19.18 20.95
CA GLU A 272 18.47 -19.58 22.36
C GLU A 272 17.60 -18.72 23.26
N LYS A 273 17.72 -17.39 23.14
CA LYS A 273 16.99 -16.45 23.99
C LYS A 273 15.48 -16.58 23.86
N LYS A 274 14.99 -16.71 22.64
CA LYS A 274 13.54 -16.65 22.36
C LYS A 274 12.87 -18.03 22.36
N TYR A 275 13.57 -19.05 21.84
CA TYR A 275 13.01 -20.38 21.61
C TYR A 275 13.67 -21.49 22.44
N LYS A 276 14.63 -21.12 23.31
CA LYS A 276 15.38 -22.08 24.12
C LYS A 276 16.12 -23.13 23.26
N PHE A 277 16.56 -22.72 22.07
CA PHE A 277 17.30 -23.58 21.16
C PHE A 277 18.65 -23.99 21.82
N PRO A 278 18.97 -25.31 21.88
CA PRO A 278 20.14 -25.81 22.61
C PRO A 278 21.42 -25.65 21.78
N ILE A 279 22.06 -24.51 21.89
CA ILE A 279 23.28 -24.17 21.13
C ILE A 279 24.50 -25.04 21.47
N SER A 280 24.51 -25.69 22.66
CA SER A 280 25.55 -26.63 23.08
C SER A 280 25.38 -28.03 22.50
N ASP A 281 24.22 -28.37 21.94
CA ASP A 281 23.92 -29.66 21.34
C ASP A 281 24.37 -29.72 19.89
N SER A 282 25.30 -30.64 19.56
CA SER A 282 25.88 -30.77 18.23
C SER A 282 24.84 -31.20 17.17
N ILE A 283 23.86 -32.00 17.56
CA ILE A 283 22.77 -32.45 16.63
C ILE A 283 21.89 -31.24 16.27
N SER A 284 21.50 -30.45 17.26
CA SER A 284 20.71 -29.24 17.04
C SER A 284 21.45 -28.23 16.15
N MET A 285 22.75 -28.07 16.34
CA MET A 285 23.59 -27.22 15.49
C MET A 285 23.67 -27.72 14.04
N GLN A 286 23.72 -29.04 13.83
CA GLN A 286 23.68 -29.62 12.49
C GLN A 286 22.35 -29.33 11.77
N LEU A 287 21.20 -29.29 12.49
CA LEU A 287 19.91 -28.96 11.90
C LEU A 287 19.88 -27.55 11.28
N LEU A 288 20.65 -26.59 11.84
CA LEU A 288 20.76 -25.24 11.25
C LEU A 288 21.37 -25.28 9.85
N ASN A 289 22.28 -26.23 9.61
CA ASN A 289 23.00 -26.38 8.34
C ASN A 289 22.22 -27.17 7.27
N MET A 290 21.13 -27.81 7.66
CA MET A 290 20.35 -28.68 6.77
C MET A 290 19.01 -28.09 6.34
N PHE A 291 18.71 -26.87 6.76
CA PHE A 291 17.40 -26.28 6.48
C PHE A 291 17.22 -25.93 5.01
N GLN A 292 16.28 -26.58 4.38
CA GLN A 292 15.90 -26.39 2.98
C GLN A 292 14.39 -26.23 2.85
N GLN A 293 13.97 -25.35 1.94
CA GLN A 293 12.57 -25.16 1.60
C GLN A 293 12.34 -25.45 0.10
N PRO A 294 12.10 -26.71 -0.33
CA PRO A 294 11.65 -26.98 -1.71
C PRO A 294 10.29 -26.32 -1.98
N ASN A 295 9.41 -26.32 -0.98
CA ASN A 295 8.14 -25.59 -0.93
C ASN A 295 8.13 -24.67 0.30
N ARG A 296 7.21 -23.66 0.31
CA ARG A 296 7.08 -22.75 1.43
C ARG A 296 6.62 -23.45 2.70
N LEU A 297 7.25 -23.13 3.81
CA LEU A 297 6.95 -23.63 5.15
C LEU A 297 6.50 -22.50 6.08
N THR A 298 5.89 -22.86 7.19
CA THR A 298 5.51 -21.93 8.28
C THR A 298 6.66 -21.76 9.27
N PHE A 299 7.37 -22.86 9.53
CA PHE A 299 8.35 -22.91 10.61
C PHE A 299 9.75 -23.30 10.09
N TYR A 300 10.74 -22.69 10.70
CA TYR A 300 12.14 -23.09 10.65
C TYR A 300 12.33 -24.26 11.62
N LEU A 301 13.06 -25.29 11.20
CA LEU A 301 13.34 -26.50 11.97
C LEU A 301 12.07 -27.24 12.47
N ASP A 302 11.04 -27.31 11.62
CA ASP A 302 9.86 -28.14 11.86
C ASP A 302 10.18 -29.63 11.62
N PRO A 303 9.64 -30.57 12.41
CA PRO A 303 8.68 -30.40 13.50
C PRO A 303 9.32 -30.15 14.89
N ILE A 304 10.65 -30.13 15.02
CA ILE A 304 11.33 -30.21 16.33
C ILE A 304 11.16 -28.91 17.13
N TYR A 305 11.58 -27.77 16.54
CA TYR A 305 11.63 -26.47 17.25
C TYR A 305 10.49 -25.51 16.86
N LYS A 306 9.88 -25.68 15.68
CA LYS A 306 8.74 -24.89 15.20
C LYS A 306 8.93 -23.36 15.33
N ILE A 307 10.09 -22.87 14.91
CA ILE A 307 10.42 -21.44 14.98
C ILE A 307 9.73 -20.70 13.84
N PRO A 308 8.84 -19.72 14.08
CA PRO A 308 8.10 -19.04 13.03
C PRO A 308 9.01 -18.31 12.05
N LEU A 309 8.93 -18.62 10.77
CA LEU A 309 9.75 -17.98 9.72
C LEU A 309 9.47 -16.46 9.60
N ASN A 310 8.26 -16.02 9.92
CA ASN A 310 7.94 -14.58 9.96
C ASN A 310 8.75 -13.84 11.01
N GLU A 311 8.94 -14.44 12.20
CA GLU A 311 9.72 -13.81 13.26
C GLU A 311 11.19 -13.71 12.89
N LEU A 312 11.74 -14.73 12.21
CA LEU A 312 13.10 -14.66 11.64
C LEU A 312 13.21 -13.57 10.58
N ARG A 313 12.20 -13.50 9.70
CA ARG A 313 12.16 -12.45 8.68
C ARG A 313 12.16 -11.04 9.28
N ASP A 314 11.38 -10.83 10.34
CA ASP A 314 11.26 -9.51 10.98
C ASP A 314 12.52 -9.16 11.78
N GLU A 315 13.06 -10.09 12.56
CA GLU A 315 14.27 -9.89 13.36
C GLU A 315 15.47 -9.57 12.47
N PHE A 316 15.71 -10.42 11.48
CA PHE A 316 16.89 -10.30 10.64
C PHE A 316 16.65 -9.47 9.37
N LYS A 317 15.49 -8.79 9.22
CA LYS A 317 15.14 -7.96 8.06
C LYS A 317 15.37 -8.71 6.73
N LEU A 318 14.83 -9.93 6.62
CA LEU A 318 14.95 -10.76 5.43
C LEU A 318 13.93 -10.31 4.36
N LYS A 319 14.26 -10.51 3.09
CA LYS A 319 13.36 -10.13 2.00
C LYS A 319 12.09 -10.98 1.96
N SER A 320 12.19 -12.27 2.32
CA SER A 320 11.06 -13.21 2.35
C SER A 320 11.27 -14.24 3.45
N THR A 321 10.26 -15.09 3.69
CA THR A 321 10.36 -16.30 4.52
C THR A 321 10.83 -17.53 3.74
N PHE A 322 11.08 -17.42 2.44
CA PHE A 322 11.38 -18.51 1.54
C PHE A 322 12.89 -18.60 1.30
N PHE A 323 13.62 -19.31 2.18
CA PHE A 323 15.09 -19.42 2.12
C PHE A 323 15.59 -20.77 2.61
N SER A 324 16.80 -21.15 2.20
CA SER A 324 17.62 -22.19 2.80
C SER A 324 18.73 -21.58 3.63
N ALA A 325 19.29 -22.36 4.56
CA ALA A 325 20.36 -21.93 5.45
C ALA A 325 21.51 -22.91 5.44
N GLU A 326 22.74 -22.37 5.46
CA GLU A 326 23.98 -23.12 5.48
C GLU A 326 24.98 -22.42 6.40
N ILE A 327 25.69 -23.16 7.25
CA ILE A 327 26.77 -22.61 8.09
C ILE A 327 28.05 -22.63 7.28
N ILE A 328 28.66 -21.45 7.15
CA ILE A 328 29.96 -21.25 6.50
C ILE A 328 30.87 -20.50 7.50
N ASP A 329 31.87 -21.18 8.01
CA ASP A 329 32.77 -20.67 9.04
C ASP A 329 31.98 -20.18 10.28
N GLU A 330 32.18 -18.93 10.70
CA GLU A 330 31.49 -18.29 11.82
C GLU A 330 30.19 -17.60 11.43
N ASN A 331 29.63 -17.90 10.27
CA ASN A 331 28.43 -17.26 9.74
C ASN A 331 27.38 -18.29 9.33
N ILE A 332 26.12 -17.86 9.30
CA ILE A 332 25.03 -18.54 8.59
C ILE A 332 24.74 -17.79 7.30
N LEU A 333 24.84 -18.48 6.17
CA LEU A 333 24.46 -17.99 4.86
C LEU A 333 23.02 -18.38 4.58
N LEU A 334 22.18 -17.39 4.33
CA LEU A 334 20.80 -17.57 3.88
C LEU A 334 20.73 -17.35 2.38
N GLN A 335 20.25 -18.35 1.64
CA GLN A 335 19.96 -18.26 0.21
C GLN A 335 18.43 -18.23 0.05
N GLY A 336 17.88 -17.06 -0.29
CA GLY A 336 16.46 -16.84 -0.31
C GLY A 336 15.88 -16.57 -1.70
N ARG A 337 14.59 -16.78 -1.81
CA ARG A 337 13.79 -16.56 -3.03
C ARG A 337 12.66 -15.57 -2.76
N GLY A 338 12.45 -14.63 -3.70
CA GLY A 338 11.35 -13.67 -3.66
C GLY A 338 11.52 -12.51 -2.70
N PHE A 339 10.55 -11.60 -2.72
CA PHE A 339 10.50 -10.40 -1.89
C PHE A 339 9.05 -10.07 -1.48
N GLY A 340 8.78 -10.01 -0.19
CA GLY A 340 7.48 -9.76 0.41
C GLY A 340 6.92 -11.00 1.10
N HIS A 341 5.62 -10.94 1.42
CA HIS A 341 4.93 -12.02 2.15
C HIS A 341 4.55 -13.25 1.30
N GLY A 342 4.52 -13.10 -0.02
CA GLY A 342 4.24 -14.20 -0.93
C GLY A 342 2.76 -14.49 -1.21
N VAL A 343 1.81 -13.92 -0.49
CA VAL A 343 0.37 -14.19 -0.62
C VAL A 343 -0.26 -13.38 -1.76
N GLY A 344 -1.13 -14.02 -2.55
CA GLY A 344 -1.88 -13.38 -3.63
C GLY A 344 -1.01 -13.06 -4.84
N LEU A 345 -1.14 -11.86 -5.43
CA LEU A 345 -0.49 -11.50 -6.68
C LEU A 345 1.00 -11.23 -6.51
N CYS A 346 1.81 -11.88 -7.36
CA CYS A 346 3.22 -11.55 -7.56
C CYS A 346 3.35 -10.44 -8.61
N GLN A 347 3.80 -9.25 -8.20
CA GLN A 347 3.89 -8.08 -9.11
C GLN A 347 4.84 -8.34 -10.29
N GLU A 348 6.05 -8.87 -10.04
CA GLU A 348 7.02 -9.14 -11.12
C GLU A 348 6.54 -10.27 -12.04
N GLY A 349 5.82 -11.27 -11.53
CA GLY A 349 5.17 -12.30 -12.34
C GLY A 349 4.07 -11.73 -13.22
N ALA A 350 3.16 -10.92 -12.64
CA ALA A 350 2.07 -10.27 -13.36
C ALA A 350 2.59 -9.31 -14.45
N ILE A 351 3.67 -8.55 -14.17
CA ILE A 351 4.33 -7.69 -15.17
C ILE A 351 4.85 -8.53 -16.34
N ASN A 352 5.47 -9.68 -16.09
CA ASN A 352 5.98 -10.54 -17.15
C ASN A 352 4.86 -11.24 -17.93
N MET A 353 3.79 -11.67 -17.27
CA MET A 353 2.60 -12.17 -17.97
C MET A 353 2.05 -11.09 -18.92
N ALA A 354 1.90 -9.84 -18.46
CA ALA A 354 1.45 -8.74 -19.30
C ALA A 354 2.38 -8.48 -20.51
N LYS A 355 3.71 -8.55 -20.31
CA LYS A 355 4.69 -8.46 -21.41
C LYS A 355 4.57 -9.60 -22.43
N LEU A 356 4.15 -10.79 -22.00
CA LEU A 356 3.88 -11.94 -22.86
C LEU A 356 2.51 -11.88 -23.53
N GLY A 357 1.73 -10.81 -23.33
CA GLY A 357 0.44 -10.58 -24.00
C GLY A 357 -0.79 -11.05 -23.23
N TYR A 358 -0.63 -11.58 -22.00
CA TYR A 358 -1.77 -11.95 -21.16
C TYR A 358 -2.61 -10.72 -20.81
N LYS A 359 -3.93 -10.86 -20.89
CA LYS A 359 -4.89 -9.84 -20.50
C LYS A 359 -5.07 -9.81 -18.99
N HIS A 360 -5.54 -8.67 -18.47
CA HIS A 360 -5.70 -8.48 -17.03
C HIS A 360 -6.62 -9.54 -16.38
N GLU A 361 -7.68 -10.00 -17.06
CA GLU A 361 -8.55 -11.06 -16.55
C GLU A 361 -7.79 -12.39 -16.41
N GLN A 362 -6.94 -12.73 -17.38
CA GLN A 362 -6.13 -13.95 -17.33
C GLN A 362 -5.09 -13.89 -16.20
N ILE A 363 -4.46 -12.72 -16.00
CA ILE A 363 -3.49 -12.51 -14.93
C ILE A 363 -4.19 -12.61 -13.57
N LEU A 364 -5.33 -11.95 -13.40
CA LEU A 364 -6.11 -12.01 -12.16
C LEU A 364 -6.58 -13.44 -11.86
N ASN A 365 -7.08 -14.17 -12.85
CA ASN A 365 -7.49 -15.56 -12.67
C ASN A 365 -6.33 -16.49 -12.30
N HIS A 366 -5.11 -16.22 -12.78
CA HIS A 366 -3.91 -17.00 -12.41
C HIS A 366 -3.61 -16.88 -10.90
N TYR A 367 -3.64 -15.68 -10.33
CA TYR A 367 -3.29 -15.46 -8.92
C TYR A 367 -4.48 -15.57 -7.95
N PHE A 368 -5.70 -15.40 -8.42
CA PHE A 368 -6.92 -15.32 -7.62
C PHE A 368 -8.00 -16.27 -8.16
N ASN A 369 -7.60 -17.52 -8.42
CA ASN A 369 -8.52 -18.53 -8.93
C ASN A 369 -9.74 -18.73 -8.01
N GLY A 370 -10.95 -18.74 -8.60
CA GLY A 370 -12.21 -18.83 -7.87
C GLY A 370 -12.76 -17.49 -7.40
N MET A 371 -12.16 -16.36 -7.81
CA MET A 371 -12.72 -15.02 -7.67
C MET A 371 -13.21 -14.52 -9.03
N TYR A 372 -14.12 -13.58 -9.03
CA TYR A 372 -14.66 -13.01 -10.27
C TYR A 372 -14.72 -11.49 -10.23
N LEU A 373 -14.65 -10.89 -11.42
CA LEU A 373 -14.78 -9.45 -11.60
C LEU A 373 -16.25 -9.05 -11.58
N ASN A 374 -16.54 -7.93 -10.94
CA ASN A 374 -17.83 -7.29 -10.91
C ASN A 374 -17.67 -5.79 -11.06
N LYS A 375 -18.66 -5.12 -11.63
CA LYS A 375 -18.71 -3.66 -11.70
C LYS A 375 -19.79 -3.18 -10.73
N TYR A 376 -19.44 -2.25 -9.83
CA TYR A 376 -20.35 -1.67 -8.85
C TYR A 376 -20.74 -0.25 -9.24
#